data_674d8229a652d2122dc274edd37ce01f
#
_entry.id   674d8229a652d2122dc274edd37ce01f
#
_cell.length_a   1.000
_cell.length_b   1.000
_cell.length_c   1.000
_cell.angle_alpha   90.00
_cell.angle_beta   90.00
_cell.angle_gamma   90.00
#
_symmetry.space_group_name_H-M   'P 1'
#
loop_
_entity.id
_entity.type
_entity.pdbx_description
1 polymer ?
#
loop_
_entity_poly.entity_id
_entity_poly.type
_entity_poly.pdbx_seq_one_letter_code
_entity_poly.pdbx_strand_id
1 'polypeptide(L)'
;MVSHIVRSMLAALLVLMLVACSSSGGTRNMAAAGSSLPAPDTTSASGAYKGATDYRVGAQDLLAISVFGVQELSKEVRVNSNGQISLPLIGGVMAGGRTIPELEAELARKYSEGYLQKPQVSVF
;
A
#
# COMPACT_ATOMS: atom_id res chain seq x y z
N MET A 1 -17.31 -26.23 49.58
CA MET A 1 -16.79 -27.35 48.74
C MET A 1 -16.69 -26.99 47.26
N VAL A 2 -17.66 -26.33 46.66
CA VAL A 2 -17.65 -25.97 45.22
C VAL A 2 -16.50 -25.07 44.83
N SER A 3 -16.09 -24.13 45.68
CA SER A 3 -15.01 -23.17 45.42
C SER A 3 -13.62 -23.81 45.22
N HIS A 4 -13.34 -24.90 45.91
CA HIS A 4 -12.06 -25.62 45.79
C HIS A 4 -11.98 -26.43 44.48
N ILE A 5 -13.12 -27.02 44.07
CA ILE A 5 -13.22 -27.80 42.81
C ILE A 5 -13.01 -26.88 41.60
N VAL A 6 -13.61 -25.71 41.61
CA VAL A 6 -13.45 -24.70 40.50
C VAL A 6 -12.02 -24.20 40.41
N ARG A 7 -11.37 -23.93 41.54
CA ARG A 7 -9.97 -23.53 41.58
C ARG A 7 -9.03 -24.61 41.09
N SER A 8 -9.29 -25.88 41.46
CA SER A 8 -8.50 -27.03 40.97
C SER A 8 -8.65 -27.23 39.46
N MET A 9 -9.87 -27.11 38.94
CA MET A 9 -10.09 -27.24 37.48
C MET A 9 -9.43 -26.10 36.69
N LEU A 10 -9.44 -24.87 37.21
CA LEU A 10 -8.81 -23.73 36.57
C LEU A 10 -7.28 -23.89 36.55
N ALA A 11 -6.69 -24.39 37.62
CA ALA A 11 -5.24 -24.66 37.70
C ALA A 11 -4.82 -25.79 36.73
N ALA A 12 -5.62 -26.85 36.61
CA ALA A 12 -5.36 -27.95 35.69
C ALA A 12 -5.45 -27.51 34.22
N LEU A 13 -6.39 -26.61 33.88
CA LEU A 13 -6.54 -26.06 32.54
C LEU A 13 -5.36 -25.16 32.17
N LEU A 14 -4.83 -24.40 33.12
CA LEU A 14 -3.70 -23.51 32.93
C LEU A 14 -2.39 -24.25 32.69
N VAL A 15 -2.21 -25.40 33.33
CA VAL A 15 -1.03 -26.28 33.15
C VAL A 15 -1.07 -26.97 31.79
N LEU A 16 -2.27 -27.30 31.27
CA LEU A 16 -2.42 -27.98 29.98
C LEU A 16 -2.08 -27.06 28.79
N MET A 17 -2.22 -25.72 28.96
CA MET A 17 -1.89 -24.74 27.91
C MET A 17 -0.41 -24.47 27.73
N LEU A 18 0.46 -24.90 28.67
CA LEU A 18 1.91 -24.64 28.60
C LEU A 18 2.72 -25.71 27.83
N VAL A 19 2.09 -26.81 27.42
CA VAL A 19 2.82 -27.93 26.76
C VAL A 19 2.81 -27.86 25.23
N ALA A 20 2.11 -26.89 24.63
CA ALA A 20 1.87 -26.83 23.18
C ALA A 20 2.92 -26.04 22.37
N CYS A 21 4.07 -25.68 22.96
CA CYS A 21 5.16 -25.00 22.24
C CYS A 21 6.44 -25.84 22.16
N SER A 22 6.33 -27.04 21.57
CA SER A 22 7.49 -27.79 21.07
C SER A 22 7.55 -27.67 19.56
N SER A 23 8.04 -26.54 19.05
CA SER A 23 8.38 -26.40 17.65
C SER A 23 9.68 -27.15 17.36
N SER A 24 9.58 -28.22 16.59
CA SER A 24 10.67 -28.99 16.03
C SER A 24 11.62 -28.10 15.22
N GLY A 25 12.81 -27.87 15.76
CA GLY A 25 13.92 -27.26 15.02
C GLY A 25 14.40 -28.20 13.91
N GLY A 26 14.04 -27.88 12.66
CA GLY A 26 14.64 -28.53 11.50
C GLY A 26 16.11 -28.09 11.37
N THR A 27 17.05 -28.99 11.63
CA THR A 27 18.45 -28.83 11.31
C THR A 27 18.62 -28.70 9.80
N ARG A 28 18.87 -27.47 9.32
CA ARG A 28 19.32 -27.26 7.95
C ARG A 28 20.76 -27.66 7.85
N ASN A 29 21.05 -28.77 7.14
CA ASN A 29 22.37 -29.11 6.67
C ASN A 29 22.90 -27.94 5.84
N MET A 30 23.91 -27.25 6.38
CA MET A 30 24.74 -26.33 5.61
C MET A 30 25.72 -27.17 4.79
N ALA A 31 25.32 -27.60 3.61
CA ALA A 31 26.27 -27.98 2.59
C ALA A 31 26.95 -26.69 2.12
N ALA A 32 28.24 -26.57 2.40
CA ALA A 32 29.07 -25.50 1.88
C ALA A 32 29.22 -25.73 0.34
N ALA A 33 28.27 -25.20 -0.41
CA ALA A 33 28.44 -24.97 -1.82
C ALA A 33 29.09 -23.60 -1.98
N GLY A 34 30.29 -23.56 -2.54
CA GLY A 34 30.99 -22.32 -2.84
C GLY A 34 30.13 -21.41 -3.69
N SER A 35 29.57 -20.40 -3.05
CA SER A 35 28.84 -19.33 -3.73
C SER A 35 29.88 -18.41 -4.36
N SER A 36 30.17 -18.62 -5.63
CA SER A 36 30.58 -17.51 -6.47
C SER A 36 29.43 -16.51 -6.45
N LEU A 37 29.58 -15.40 -5.72
CA LEU A 37 28.67 -14.28 -5.81
C LEU A 37 28.62 -13.85 -7.29
N PRO A 38 27.45 -13.88 -7.96
CA PRO A 38 27.36 -13.23 -9.25
C PRO A 38 27.70 -11.76 -9.02
N ALA A 39 28.60 -11.23 -9.85
CA ALA A 39 28.88 -9.81 -9.87
C ALA A 39 27.52 -9.06 -9.96
N PRO A 40 27.36 -7.93 -9.26
CA PRO A 40 26.15 -7.15 -9.43
C PRO A 40 26.10 -6.77 -10.90
N ASP A 41 25.10 -7.33 -11.60
CA ASP A 41 24.78 -6.89 -12.94
C ASP A 41 24.44 -5.40 -12.87
N THR A 42 25.42 -4.58 -13.24
CA THR A 42 25.19 -3.18 -13.54
C THR A 42 24.50 -3.05 -14.90
N THR A 43 23.57 -3.94 -15.16
CA THR A 43 22.53 -3.64 -16.11
C THR A 43 21.68 -2.60 -15.43
N SER A 44 21.98 -1.34 -15.67
CA SER A 44 21.03 -0.25 -15.47
C SER A 44 19.75 -0.69 -16.16
N ALA A 45 18.93 -1.40 -15.42
CA ALA A 45 17.56 -1.60 -15.81
C ALA A 45 16.90 -0.22 -15.71
N SER A 46 17.09 0.60 -16.75
CA SER A 46 16.05 1.48 -17.24
C SER A 46 14.90 0.59 -17.71
N GLY A 47 14.57 -0.40 -16.88
CA GLY A 47 13.32 -1.11 -16.96
C GLY A 47 12.29 -0.06 -16.60
N ALA A 48 11.75 0.59 -17.62
CA ALA A 48 10.47 1.24 -17.48
C ALA A 48 9.61 0.30 -16.65
N TYR A 49 9.23 0.73 -15.46
CA TYR A 49 8.33 -0.01 -14.58
C TYR A 49 7.02 -0.19 -15.33
N LYS A 50 6.92 -1.24 -16.14
CA LYS A 50 5.69 -1.58 -16.88
C LYS A 50 4.51 -1.82 -15.95
N GLY A 51 4.77 -2.07 -14.67
CA GLY A 51 3.72 -2.32 -13.68
C GLY A 51 2.90 -1.09 -13.29
N ALA A 52 3.43 0.13 -13.45
CA ALA A 52 2.71 1.35 -13.06
C ALA A 52 1.65 1.78 -14.11
N THR A 53 1.79 1.33 -15.37
CA THR A 53 0.85 1.68 -16.44
C THR A 53 -0.38 0.81 -16.48
N ASP A 54 -0.32 -0.37 -15.90
CA ASP A 54 -1.43 -1.33 -15.91
C ASP A 54 -2.34 -1.22 -14.68
N TYR A 55 -1.85 -0.56 -13.60
CA TYR A 55 -2.68 -0.33 -12.41
C TYR A 55 -3.79 0.67 -12.70
N ARG A 56 -5.02 0.28 -12.36
CA ARG A 56 -6.19 1.16 -12.44
C ARG A 56 -6.74 1.43 -11.05
N VAL A 57 -7.00 2.68 -10.81
CA VAL A 57 -7.57 3.16 -9.54
C VAL A 57 -8.89 2.47 -9.26
N GLY A 58 -9.03 1.89 -8.07
CA GLY A 58 -10.23 1.22 -7.58
C GLY A 58 -11.01 2.05 -6.57
N ALA A 59 -12.21 1.58 -6.24
CA ALA A 59 -12.97 2.12 -5.12
C ALA A 59 -12.23 1.81 -3.80
N GLN A 60 -12.28 2.75 -2.86
CA GLN A 60 -11.61 2.71 -1.55
C GLN A 60 -10.09 2.93 -1.58
N ASP A 61 -9.46 3.10 -2.74
CA ASP A 61 -8.05 3.44 -2.81
C ASP A 61 -7.76 4.77 -2.14
N LEU A 62 -6.61 4.85 -1.50
CA LEU A 62 -6.08 6.08 -0.93
C LEU A 62 -5.04 6.65 -1.89
N LEU A 63 -5.28 7.85 -2.37
CA LEU A 63 -4.41 8.55 -3.31
C LEU A 63 -3.78 9.77 -2.65
N ALA A 64 -2.46 9.87 -2.71
CA ALA A 64 -1.74 11.08 -2.33
C ALA A 64 -1.54 11.94 -3.58
N ILE A 65 -2.21 13.08 -3.64
CA ILE A 65 -2.14 14.02 -4.76
C ILE A 65 -1.25 15.18 -4.38
N SER A 66 -0.24 15.46 -5.21
CA SER A 66 0.69 16.57 -5.04
C SER A 66 0.59 17.53 -6.23
N VAL A 67 0.42 18.82 -5.93
CA VAL A 67 0.41 19.89 -6.94
C VAL A 67 1.65 20.75 -6.77
N PHE A 68 2.54 20.74 -7.76
CA PHE A 68 3.80 21.46 -7.68
C PHE A 68 3.58 22.97 -7.54
N GLY A 69 4.24 23.56 -6.56
CA GLY A 69 4.16 25.00 -6.29
C GLY A 69 2.92 25.45 -5.52
N VAL A 70 1.96 24.55 -5.22
CA VAL A 70 0.72 24.88 -4.46
C VAL A 70 0.42 23.80 -3.43
N GLN A 71 1.04 23.91 -2.26
CA GLN A 71 0.90 22.91 -1.20
C GLN A 71 -0.54 22.79 -0.66
N GLU A 72 -1.30 23.87 -0.69
CA GLU A 72 -2.69 23.89 -0.21
C GLU A 72 -3.61 22.98 -1.02
N LEU A 73 -3.22 22.64 -2.26
CA LEU A 73 -3.95 21.72 -3.12
C LEU A 73 -3.44 20.27 -3.03
N SER A 74 -2.29 20.07 -2.36
CA SER A 74 -1.74 18.73 -2.13
C SER A 74 -2.48 18.06 -0.98
N LYS A 75 -3.10 16.91 -1.24
CA LYS A 75 -3.94 16.18 -0.27
C LYS A 75 -3.93 14.67 -0.47
N GLU A 76 -4.12 13.96 0.63
CA GLU A 76 -4.55 12.56 0.58
C GLU A 76 -6.06 12.50 0.49
N VAL A 77 -6.56 11.75 -0.48
CA VAL A 77 -7.99 11.56 -0.71
C VAL A 77 -8.31 10.10 -0.95
N ARG A 78 -9.46 9.66 -0.46
CA ARG A 78 -9.94 8.30 -0.71
C ARG A 78 -10.96 8.30 -1.85
N VAL A 79 -10.82 7.33 -2.72
CA VAL A 79 -11.80 7.08 -3.78
C VAL A 79 -13.09 6.53 -3.16
N ASN A 80 -14.21 7.14 -3.43
CA ASN A 80 -15.50 6.69 -2.91
C ASN A 80 -16.01 5.42 -3.67
N SER A 81 -17.13 4.87 -3.23
CA SER A 81 -17.73 3.67 -3.85
C SER A 81 -18.12 3.86 -5.31
N ASN A 82 -18.33 5.11 -5.74
CA ASN A 82 -18.67 5.46 -7.12
C ASN A 82 -17.44 5.73 -7.99
N GLY A 83 -16.23 5.53 -7.46
CA GLY A 83 -14.98 5.78 -8.17
C GLY A 83 -14.59 7.26 -8.25
N GLN A 84 -15.17 8.14 -7.43
CA GLN A 84 -14.87 9.58 -7.44
C GLN A 84 -13.99 9.99 -6.27
N ILE A 85 -13.19 11.01 -6.49
CA ILE A 85 -12.42 11.76 -5.47
C ILE A 85 -12.93 13.21 -5.43
N SER A 86 -12.80 13.85 -4.26
CA SER A 86 -13.16 15.26 -4.09
C SER A 86 -11.94 16.09 -3.78
N LEU A 87 -11.69 17.10 -4.60
CA LEU A 87 -10.51 17.97 -4.51
C LEU A 87 -10.92 19.46 -4.39
N PRO A 88 -10.11 20.27 -3.70
CA PRO A 88 -10.33 21.72 -3.65
C PRO A 88 -10.35 22.32 -5.06
N LEU A 89 -11.14 23.34 -5.25
CA LEU A 89 -11.32 24.13 -6.48
C LEU A 89 -12.02 23.38 -7.62
N ILE A 90 -11.64 22.12 -7.90
CA ILE A 90 -12.15 21.36 -9.06
C ILE A 90 -13.27 20.37 -8.69
N GLY A 91 -13.58 20.22 -7.39
CA GLY A 91 -14.68 19.41 -6.91
C GLY A 91 -14.51 17.91 -7.14
N GLY A 92 -15.60 17.24 -7.57
CA GLY A 92 -15.63 15.80 -7.83
C GLY A 92 -14.95 15.43 -9.15
N VAL A 93 -14.03 14.47 -9.10
CA VAL A 93 -13.35 13.95 -10.29
C VAL A 93 -13.44 12.42 -10.31
N MET A 94 -13.74 11.86 -11.47
CA MET A 94 -13.75 10.42 -11.67
C MET A 94 -12.33 9.88 -11.74
N ALA A 95 -11.94 9.11 -10.73
CA ALA A 95 -10.64 8.46 -10.63
C ALA A 95 -10.72 6.96 -10.94
N GLY A 96 -11.80 6.31 -10.54
CA GLY A 96 -12.01 4.88 -10.70
C GLY A 96 -11.90 4.42 -12.15
N GLY A 97 -11.16 3.32 -12.38
CA GLY A 97 -10.91 2.75 -13.70
C GLY A 97 -9.83 3.45 -14.53
N ARG A 98 -9.34 4.62 -14.09
CA ARG A 98 -8.23 5.33 -14.74
C ARG A 98 -6.88 4.80 -14.27
N THR A 99 -5.89 4.86 -15.13
CA THR A 99 -4.48 4.69 -14.73
C THR A 99 -3.97 5.96 -14.04
N ILE A 100 -2.86 5.84 -13.30
CA ILE A 100 -2.25 7.00 -12.64
C ILE A 100 -1.92 8.13 -13.62
N PRO A 101 -1.25 7.87 -14.77
CA PRO A 101 -0.98 8.94 -15.75
C PRO A 101 -2.25 9.58 -16.34
N GLU A 102 -3.30 8.80 -16.58
CA GLU A 102 -4.59 9.32 -17.06
C GLU A 102 -5.24 10.25 -16.03
N LEU A 103 -5.16 9.89 -14.74
CA LEU A 103 -5.69 10.70 -13.65
C LEU A 103 -4.89 11.99 -13.48
N GLU A 104 -3.56 11.93 -13.50
CA GLU A 104 -2.68 13.11 -13.45
C GLU A 104 -3.00 14.11 -14.56
N ALA A 105 -3.13 13.63 -15.80
CA ALA A 105 -3.47 14.46 -16.94
C ALA A 105 -4.85 15.13 -16.80
N GLU A 106 -5.84 14.37 -16.31
CA GLU A 106 -7.19 14.91 -16.09
C GLU A 106 -7.20 15.97 -14.99
N LEU A 107 -6.50 15.74 -13.88
CA LEU A 107 -6.37 16.70 -12.79
C LEU A 107 -5.65 17.98 -13.25
N ALA A 108 -4.54 17.84 -13.98
CA ALA A 108 -3.82 18.98 -14.53
C ALA A 108 -4.70 19.80 -15.49
N ARG A 109 -5.48 19.13 -16.35
CA ARG A 109 -6.44 19.80 -17.24
C ARG A 109 -7.47 20.60 -16.44
N LYS A 110 -8.12 19.98 -15.45
CA LYS A 110 -9.14 20.64 -14.63
C LYS A 110 -8.60 21.84 -13.85
N TYR A 111 -7.41 21.72 -13.28
CA TYR A 111 -6.77 22.86 -12.60
C TYR A 111 -6.37 23.96 -13.56
N SER A 112 -6.05 23.67 -14.82
CA SER A 112 -5.70 24.67 -15.83
C SER A 112 -6.92 25.46 -16.34
N GLU A 113 -8.13 24.94 -16.19
CA GLU A 113 -9.38 25.55 -16.71
C GLU A 113 -9.84 26.80 -15.91
N GLY A 114 -8.99 27.40 -15.09
CA GLY A 114 -9.33 28.65 -14.42
C GLY A 114 -8.66 28.89 -13.08
N TYR A 115 -7.81 27.97 -12.64
CA TYR A 115 -7.19 28.07 -11.30
C TYR A 115 -5.67 28.19 -11.37
N LEU A 116 -4.99 27.43 -12.23
CA LEU A 116 -3.53 27.40 -12.30
C LEU A 116 -3.02 27.51 -13.75
N GLN A 117 -1.86 28.14 -13.91
CA GLN A 117 -1.16 28.14 -15.21
C GLN A 117 -0.17 26.98 -15.25
N LYS A 118 -0.37 26.04 -16.21
CA LYS A 118 0.50 24.87 -16.41
C LYS A 118 0.75 24.05 -15.13
N PRO A 119 -0.31 23.57 -14.43
CA PRO A 119 -0.13 22.81 -13.20
C PRO A 119 0.57 21.49 -13.49
N GLN A 120 1.52 21.12 -12.63
CA GLN A 120 2.12 19.80 -12.62
C GLN A 120 1.51 19.03 -11.43
N VAL A 121 0.83 17.94 -11.73
CA VAL A 121 0.15 17.10 -10.73
C VAL A 121 0.79 15.73 -10.74
N SER A 122 1.09 15.21 -9.57
CA SER A 122 1.57 13.84 -9.36
C SER A 122 0.63 13.10 -8.42
N VAL A 123 0.37 11.82 -8.71
CA VAL A 123 -0.52 10.94 -7.94
C VAL A 123 0.25 9.69 -7.52
N PHE A 124 0.17 9.35 -6.21
CA PHE A 124 0.85 8.22 -5.59
C PHE A 124 -0.14 7.31 -4.86
#